data_e02c4f7eec5bbce8d74d571ddee201e9
#
_entry.id   e02c4f7eec5bbce8d74d571ddee201e9
#
_cell.length_a   1.000
_cell.length_b   1.000
_cell.length_c   1.000
_cell.angle_alpha   90.00
_cell.angle_beta   90.00
_cell.angle_gamma   90.00
#
_symmetry.space_group_name_H-M   'P 1'
#
loop_
_entity.id
_entity.type
_entity.pdbx_description
1 polymer ?
#
loop_
_entity_poly.entity_id
_entity_poly.type
_entity_poly.pdbx_seq_one_letter_code
_entity_poly.pdbx_strand_id
1 'polypeptide(L)'
;MNIRPFTRRALLAAGLTLAALPALALDVETYAGKVTVEGTPSKVAVFDIAALDTLLAIGVMPAGIPENLYLSELSDLKGKAEVVGDIFEPNLEALSALAPDLIIVGGRSSGKEKETVKVAPSLDMTMDGVDVVNQARERATTYGAIFGKQAEAEKAVAEFDAALARAKAAVQGKGKGLILMTNGPKITAYGIDSRFGWVHKALDLPPAVEDVEAATHGEPVSFEFIAKASPDWLLVLDRAAAIGANDQNAKATLDNALVAETTAWKSGQVIYLPSADFYIAAGGLKATERVLATIEAGFSASQ
;
A
#
# COMPACT_ATOMS: atom_id res chain seq x y z
N MET A 1 -50.73 75.66 12.06
CA MET A 1 -50.94 74.22 12.20
C MET A 1 -50.01 73.55 11.21
N ASN A 2 -48.83 73.13 11.72
CA ASN A 2 -47.71 72.64 10.89
C ASN A 2 -47.76 71.11 10.83
N ILE A 3 -47.89 70.57 9.68
CA ILE A 3 -47.84 69.12 9.39
C ILE A 3 -46.45 68.84 8.86
N ARG A 4 -45.64 68.04 9.64
CA ARG A 4 -44.32 67.56 9.23
C ARG A 4 -44.46 66.28 8.39
N PRO A 5 -43.69 66.08 7.30
CA PRO A 5 -43.68 64.82 6.54
C PRO A 5 -42.83 63.77 7.18
N PHE A 6 -43.35 62.53 7.24
CA PHE A 6 -42.65 61.29 7.62
C PHE A 6 -41.73 60.87 6.50
N THR A 7 -40.42 60.80 6.73
CA THR A 7 -39.45 60.18 5.81
C THR A 7 -39.42 58.69 6.05
N ARG A 8 -39.84 57.90 5.09
CA ARG A 8 -39.63 56.43 5.05
C ARG A 8 -38.19 56.14 4.71
N ARG A 9 -37.44 55.59 5.67
CA ARG A 9 -36.12 54.99 5.44
C ARG A 9 -36.35 53.59 4.81
N ALA A 10 -35.99 53.42 3.54
CA ALA A 10 -35.89 52.12 2.89
C ALA A 10 -34.58 51.46 3.35
N LEU A 11 -34.69 50.34 4.07
CA LEU A 11 -33.59 49.42 4.33
C LEU A 11 -33.37 48.57 3.08
N LEU A 12 -32.27 48.82 2.35
CA LEU A 12 -31.78 47.91 1.34
C LEU A 12 -31.06 46.75 2.08
N ALA A 13 -31.70 45.59 2.10
CA ALA A 13 -31.05 44.32 2.45
C ALA A 13 -30.17 43.87 1.28
N ALA A 14 -28.87 44.07 1.34
CA ALA A 14 -27.92 43.50 0.41
C ALA A 14 -27.80 41.99 0.71
N GLY A 15 -28.53 41.19 -0.08
CA GLY A 15 -28.34 39.73 -0.06
C GLY A 15 -26.95 39.38 -0.62
N LEU A 16 -26.05 38.94 0.23
CA LEU A 16 -24.83 38.24 -0.20
C LEU A 16 -25.25 36.89 -0.82
N THR A 17 -25.34 36.82 -2.13
CA THR A 17 -25.36 35.55 -2.84
C THR A 17 -23.94 34.95 -2.76
N LEU A 18 -23.72 33.97 -1.87
CA LEU A 18 -22.57 33.09 -1.97
C LEU A 18 -22.70 32.36 -3.30
N ALA A 19 -21.92 32.77 -4.29
CA ALA A 19 -21.72 31.98 -5.49
C ALA A 19 -21.00 30.69 -5.04
N ALA A 20 -21.69 29.55 -5.08
CA ALA A 20 -21.05 28.25 -4.96
C ALA A 20 -20.02 28.15 -6.11
N LEU A 21 -18.75 28.13 -5.79
CA LEU A 21 -17.71 27.80 -6.75
C LEU A 21 -18.04 26.40 -7.30
N PRO A 22 -17.97 26.18 -8.63
CA PRO A 22 -18.16 24.85 -9.17
C PRO A 22 -17.17 23.90 -8.49
N ALA A 23 -17.67 22.81 -7.95
CA ALA A 23 -16.82 21.74 -7.44
C ALA A 23 -15.94 21.29 -8.61
N LEU A 24 -14.62 21.40 -8.48
CA LEU A 24 -13.68 20.95 -9.50
C LEU A 24 -13.81 19.43 -9.59
N ALA A 25 -14.26 18.94 -10.75
CA ALA A 25 -14.25 17.52 -11.07
C ALA A 25 -12.82 17.11 -11.42
N LEU A 26 -12.35 16.01 -10.84
CA LEU A 26 -11.04 15.44 -11.09
C LEU A 26 -11.15 14.09 -11.80
N ASP A 27 -10.58 13.98 -12.97
CA ASP A 27 -10.46 12.71 -13.67
C ASP A 27 -9.29 11.89 -13.09
N VAL A 28 -9.59 10.71 -12.59
CA VAL A 28 -8.65 9.79 -11.96
C VAL A 28 -8.48 8.56 -12.83
N GLU A 29 -7.24 8.26 -13.20
CA GLU A 29 -6.90 6.99 -13.85
C GLU A 29 -6.88 5.87 -12.80
N THR A 30 -7.68 4.84 -13.02
CA THR A 30 -7.80 3.67 -12.15
C THR A 30 -7.49 2.38 -12.91
N TYR A 31 -7.33 1.27 -12.21
CA TYR A 31 -7.13 -0.03 -12.85
C TYR A 31 -8.33 -0.45 -13.72
N ALA A 32 -9.54 -0.04 -13.33
CA ALA A 32 -10.76 -0.31 -14.08
C ALA A 32 -11.04 0.71 -15.21
N GLY A 33 -10.19 1.73 -15.38
CA GLY A 33 -10.34 2.82 -16.33
C GLY A 33 -10.49 4.18 -15.65
N LYS A 34 -10.88 5.21 -16.41
CA LYS A 34 -11.00 6.58 -15.91
C LYS A 34 -12.30 6.76 -15.13
N VAL A 35 -12.21 7.37 -13.96
CA VAL A 35 -13.33 7.75 -13.10
C VAL A 35 -13.25 9.23 -12.75
N THR A 36 -14.37 9.96 -12.89
CA THR A 36 -14.45 11.36 -12.48
C THR A 36 -14.91 11.44 -11.03
N VAL A 37 -14.13 12.09 -10.17
CA VAL A 37 -14.45 12.38 -8.77
C VAL A 37 -14.93 13.83 -8.67
N GLU A 38 -16.17 14.02 -8.20
CA GLU A 38 -16.78 15.33 -8.05
C GLU A 38 -16.45 15.95 -6.69
N GLY A 39 -15.85 17.12 -6.68
CA GLY A 39 -15.48 17.83 -5.45
C GLY A 39 -14.39 17.14 -4.64
N THR A 40 -14.34 17.45 -3.34
CA THR A 40 -13.41 16.82 -2.39
C THR A 40 -14.20 15.87 -1.48
N PRO A 41 -13.97 14.55 -1.57
CA PRO A 41 -14.66 13.58 -0.73
C PRO A 41 -14.39 13.83 0.77
N SER A 42 -15.44 13.73 1.57
CA SER A 42 -15.37 13.93 3.03
C SER A 42 -15.54 12.64 3.82
N LYS A 43 -16.13 11.61 3.20
CA LYS A 43 -16.48 10.34 3.82
C LYS A 43 -16.07 9.18 2.92
N VAL A 44 -14.84 8.69 3.09
CA VAL A 44 -14.30 7.63 2.26
C VAL A 44 -14.35 6.27 2.96
N ALA A 45 -14.79 5.24 2.25
CA ALA A 45 -14.62 3.83 2.65
C ALA A 45 -13.47 3.20 1.85
N VAL A 46 -12.58 2.45 2.52
CA VAL A 46 -11.35 1.95 1.91
C VAL A 46 -11.17 0.48 2.22
N PHE A 47 -10.99 -0.35 1.19
CA PHE A 47 -10.79 -1.79 1.30
C PHE A 47 -9.36 -2.24 0.97
N ASP A 48 -8.56 -1.38 0.36
CA ASP A 48 -7.15 -1.63 0.07
C ASP A 48 -6.27 -1.16 1.22
N ILE A 49 -5.51 -2.08 1.83
CA ILE A 49 -4.63 -1.77 2.96
C ILE A 49 -3.48 -0.84 2.57
N ALA A 50 -2.96 -0.96 1.34
CA ALA A 50 -1.95 -0.04 0.82
C ALA A 50 -2.51 1.39 0.66
N ALA A 51 -3.77 1.51 0.22
CA ALA A 51 -4.46 2.78 0.17
C ALA A 51 -4.69 3.37 1.57
N LEU A 52 -5.11 2.56 2.56
CA LEU A 52 -5.25 3.00 3.95
C LEU A 52 -3.94 3.56 4.51
N ASP A 53 -2.83 2.83 4.33
CA ASP A 53 -1.49 3.24 4.76
C ASP A 53 -1.09 4.60 4.14
N THR A 54 -1.33 4.76 2.84
CA THR A 54 -0.99 6.00 2.11
C THR A 54 -1.91 7.16 2.50
N LEU A 55 -3.22 6.95 2.62
CA LEU A 55 -4.19 7.98 3.01
C LEU A 55 -3.88 8.53 4.41
N LEU A 56 -3.57 7.65 5.36
CA LEU A 56 -3.15 8.09 6.71
C LEU A 56 -1.84 8.88 6.67
N ALA A 57 -0.89 8.49 5.83
CA ALA A 57 0.38 9.21 5.68
C ALA A 57 0.18 10.66 5.21
N ILE A 58 -0.87 10.93 4.43
CA ILE A 58 -1.23 12.28 3.97
C ILE A 58 -2.32 12.96 4.81
N GLY A 59 -2.67 12.37 5.96
CA GLY A 59 -3.62 12.94 6.92
C GLY A 59 -5.09 12.81 6.53
N VAL A 60 -5.45 11.84 5.69
CA VAL A 60 -6.83 11.50 5.34
C VAL A 60 -7.31 10.35 6.22
N MET A 61 -8.36 10.61 7.02
CA MET A 61 -8.97 9.62 7.90
C MET A 61 -10.12 8.90 7.18
N PRO A 62 -10.09 7.56 7.04
CA PRO A 62 -11.21 6.82 6.46
C PRO A 62 -12.41 6.82 7.40
N ALA A 63 -13.62 6.82 6.84
CA ALA A 63 -14.87 6.61 7.58
C ALA A 63 -15.27 5.14 7.62
N GLY A 64 -14.91 4.35 6.60
CA GLY A 64 -15.15 2.92 6.51
C GLY A 64 -13.86 2.14 6.26
N ILE A 65 -13.70 1.02 6.96
CA ILE A 65 -12.49 0.16 6.91
C ILE A 65 -12.88 -1.32 6.87
N PRO A 66 -12.00 -2.21 6.41
CA PRO A 66 -12.20 -3.65 6.57
C PRO A 66 -11.99 -4.08 8.02
N GLU A 67 -12.59 -5.21 8.40
CA GLU A 67 -12.50 -5.79 9.74
C GLU A 67 -11.05 -6.09 10.15
N ASN A 68 -10.28 -6.70 9.25
CA ASN A 68 -8.88 -7.01 9.47
C ASN A 68 -7.98 -6.00 8.75
N LEU A 69 -7.13 -5.33 9.52
CA LEU A 69 -6.22 -4.30 9.01
C LEU A 69 -4.81 -4.84 8.75
N TYR A 70 -4.46 -6.00 9.30
CA TYR A 70 -3.19 -6.73 9.17
C TYR A 70 -1.94 -5.99 9.66
N LEU A 71 -1.90 -4.66 9.58
CA LEU A 71 -0.81 -3.82 10.05
C LEU A 71 -1.12 -3.29 11.46
N SER A 72 -0.17 -3.42 12.41
CA SER A 72 -0.29 -2.86 13.76
C SER A 72 -0.46 -1.34 13.75
N GLU A 73 0.16 -0.66 12.80
CA GLU A 73 0.14 0.79 12.59
C GLU A 73 -1.27 1.31 12.24
N LEU A 74 -2.13 0.44 11.71
CA LEU A 74 -3.51 0.78 11.39
C LEU A 74 -4.48 0.48 12.54
N SER A 75 -4.01 -0.12 13.64
CA SER A 75 -4.86 -0.55 14.77
C SER A 75 -5.67 0.58 15.37
N ASP A 76 -5.16 1.80 15.35
CA ASP A 76 -5.83 3.00 15.86
C ASP A 76 -7.08 3.42 15.07
N LEU A 77 -7.30 2.84 13.89
CA LEU A 77 -8.54 3.04 13.12
C LEU A 77 -9.73 2.30 13.76
N LYS A 78 -9.46 1.22 14.51
CA LYS A 78 -10.51 0.49 15.22
C LYS A 78 -11.19 1.38 16.25
N GLY A 79 -12.51 1.51 16.13
CA GLY A 79 -13.32 2.40 16.96
C GLY A 79 -13.32 3.88 16.50
N LYS A 80 -12.56 4.25 15.46
CA LYS A 80 -12.62 5.59 14.84
C LYS A 80 -13.29 5.56 13.45
N ALA A 81 -13.31 4.39 12.82
CA ALA A 81 -13.98 4.15 11.54
C ALA A 81 -14.90 2.95 11.64
N GLU A 82 -15.95 2.93 10.82
CA GLU A 82 -16.92 1.85 10.77
C GLU A 82 -16.37 0.64 10.01
N VAL A 83 -16.65 -0.57 10.52
CA VAL A 83 -16.31 -1.81 9.79
C VAL A 83 -17.36 -2.04 8.70
N VAL A 84 -16.92 -2.06 7.43
CA VAL A 84 -17.79 -2.16 6.25
C VAL A 84 -17.54 -3.41 5.39
N GLY A 85 -17.02 -4.48 6.00
CA GLY A 85 -16.71 -5.75 5.36
C GLY A 85 -15.27 -6.19 5.59
N ASP A 86 -14.72 -6.97 4.69
CA ASP A 86 -13.30 -7.37 4.70
C ASP A 86 -12.58 -6.98 3.40
N ILE A 87 -11.29 -7.28 3.28
CA ILE A 87 -10.49 -6.91 2.11
C ILE A 87 -10.85 -7.68 0.83
N PHE A 88 -11.69 -8.69 0.90
CA PHE A 88 -12.16 -9.48 -0.25
C PHE A 88 -13.63 -9.20 -0.55
N GLU A 89 -14.43 -8.98 0.51
CA GLU A 89 -15.88 -8.92 0.42
C GLU A 89 -16.41 -7.67 1.15
N PRO A 90 -16.65 -6.55 0.43
CA PRO A 90 -17.35 -5.38 0.96
C PRO A 90 -18.77 -5.74 1.41
N ASN A 91 -19.19 -5.26 2.57
CA ASN A 91 -20.56 -5.40 3.03
C ASN A 91 -21.40 -4.23 2.50
N LEU A 92 -22.20 -4.47 1.46
CA LEU A 92 -22.98 -3.43 0.79
C LEU A 92 -24.06 -2.81 1.68
N GLU A 93 -24.59 -3.54 2.67
CA GLU A 93 -25.56 -2.99 3.63
C GLU A 93 -24.87 -2.02 4.59
N ALA A 94 -23.71 -2.40 5.13
CA ALA A 94 -22.90 -1.52 5.97
C ALA A 94 -22.40 -0.29 5.21
N LEU A 95 -21.98 -0.44 3.95
CA LEU A 95 -21.63 0.67 3.07
C LEU A 95 -22.81 1.59 2.82
N SER A 96 -24.00 1.04 2.55
CA SER A 96 -25.20 1.84 2.35
C SER A 96 -25.61 2.60 3.61
N ALA A 97 -25.46 1.99 4.78
CA ALA A 97 -25.71 2.65 6.08
C ALA A 97 -24.67 3.73 6.39
N LEU A 98 -23.39 3.48 6.05
CA LEU A 98 -22.30 4.46 6.17
C LEU A 98 -22.56 5.66 5.24
N ALA A 99 -23.13 5.43 4.05
CA ALA A 99 -23.34 6.43 3.01
C ALA A 99 -22.04 7.22 2.68
N PRO A 100 -20.98 6.55 2.20
CA PRO A 100 -19.76 7.22 1.81
C PRO A 100 -19.97 8.04 0.53
N ASP A 101 -19.14 9.05 0.32
CA ASP A 101 -19.11 9.82 -0.92
C ASP A 101 -18.04 9.32 -1.90
N LEU A 102 -17.13 8.44 -1.43
CA LEU A 102 -16.15 7.74 -2.24
C LEU A 102 -15.82 6.37 -1.62
N ILE A 103 -15.63 5.36 -2.49
CA ILE A 103 -15.13 4.04 -2.10
C ILE A 103 -13.81 3.78 -2.83
N ILE A 104 -12.81 3.27 -2.12
CA ILE A 104 -11.53 2.85 -2.69
C ILE A 104 -11.41 1.34 -2.51
N VAL A 105 -11.35 0.62 -3.62
CA VAL A 105 -11.03 -0.79 -3.70
C VAL A 105 -9.66 -0.96 -4.35
N GLY A 106 -9.06 -2.14 -4.23
CA GLY A 106 -7.80 -2.44 -4.89
C GLY A 106 -7.27 -3.82 -4.50
N GLY A 107 -6.39 -4.36 -5.33
CA GLY A 107 -5.79 -5.66 -5.09
C GLY A 107 -6.83 -6.75 -4.85
N ARG A 108 -7.03 -7.14 -3.59
CA ARG A 108 -7.95 -8.23 -3.21
C ARG A 108 -9.42 -7.90 -3.39
N SER A 109 -9.80 -6.63 -3.27
CA SER A 109 -11.17 -6.14 -3.45
C SER A 109 -11.45 -5.60 -4.87
N SER A 110 -10.48 -5.60 -5.79
CA SER A 110 -10.60 -5.07 -7.16
C SER A 110 -11.84 -5.62 -7.89
N GLY A 111 -12.07 -6.94 -7.83
CA GLY A 111 -13.22 -7.57 -8.47
C GLY A 111 -14.60 -7.11 -7.97
N LYS A 112 -14.64 -6.34 -6.87
CA LYS A 112 -15.88 -5.85 -6.25
C LYS A 112 -16.24 -4.40 -6.65
N GLU A 113 -15.41 -3.75 -7.45
CA GLU A 113 -15.67 -2.37 -7.92
C GLU A 113 -17.09 -2.23 -8.53
N LYS A 114 -17.50 -3.17 -9.40
CA LYS A 114 -18.83 -3.18 -10.05
C LYS A 114 -20.00 -3.32 -9.07
N GLU A 115 -19.76 -3.81 -7.88
CA GLU A 115 -20.75 -3.93 -6.81
C GLU A 115 -20.76 -2.65 -5.97
N THR A 116 -19.59 -2.16 -5.56
CA THR A 116 -19.45 -0.99 -4.69
C THR A 116 -19.89 0.31 -5.38
N VAL A 117 -19.69 0.44 -6.71
CA VAL A 117 -20.14 1.61 -7.49
C VAL A 117 -21.65 1.82 -7.45
N LYS A 118 -22.44 0.79 -7.11
CA LYS A 118 -23.90 0.91 -6.92
C LYS A 118 -24.26 1.66 -5.63
N VAL A 119 -23.32 1.78 -4.69
CA VAL A 119 -23.50 2.49 -3.42
C VAL A 119 -22.92 3.91 -3.52
N ALA A 120 -21.70 4.06 -4.01
CA ALA A 120 -21.04 5.36 -4.20
C ALA A 120 -19.98 5.26 -5.30
N PRO A 121 -19.50 6.38 -5.87
CA PRO A 121 -18.36 6.38 -6.78
C PRO A 121 -17.22 5.55 -6.21
N SER A 122 -16.66 4.64 -7.02
CA SER A 122 -15.65 3.68 -6.59
C SER A 122 -14.40 3.78 -7.46
N LEU A 123 -13.24 3.79 -6.84
CA LEU A 123 -11.93 3.79 -7.50
C LEU A 123 -11.27 2.44 -7.28
N ASP A 124 -10.99 1.72 -8.36
CA ASP A 124 -10.12 0.56 -8.31
C ASP A 124 -8.66 0.99 -8.41
N MET A 125 -8.01 1.04 -7.27
CA MET A 125 -6.62 1.48 -7.17
C MET A 125 -5.63 0.30 -7.15
N THR A 126 -5.95 -0.82 -7.80
CA THR A 126 -5.08 -2.00 -7.95
C THR A 126 -3.75 -1.64 -8.62
N MET A 127 -2.65 -2.12 -8.09
CA MET A 127 -1.32 -2.06 -8.71
C MET A 127 -1.03 -3.35 -9.45
N ASP A 128 -0.39 -3.26 -10.63
CA ASP A 128 -0.02 -4.43 -11.43
C ASP A 128 1.14 -5.24 -10.86
N GLY A 129 1.84 -4.69 -9.87
CA GLY A 129 2.98 -5.35 -9.21
C GLY A 129 4.31 -5.24 -9.96
N VAL A 130 4.34 -4.61 -11.14
CA VAL A 130 5.55 -4.51 -11.97
C VAL A 130 6.43 -3.35 -11.53
N ASP A 131 5.84 -2.18 -11.37
CA ASP A 131 6.53 -0.95 -10.95
C ASP A 131 5.90 -0.37 -9.68
N VAL A 132 5.99 -1.13 -8.62
CA VAL A 132 5.38 -0.80 -7.31
C VAL A 132 5.83 0.56 -6.79
N VAL A 133 7.10 0.92 -7.02
CA VAL A 133 7.68 2.17 -6.51
C VAL A 133 7.07 3.39 -7.19
N ASN A 134 6.98 3.42 -8.53
CA ASN A 134 6.36 4.54 -9.23
C ASN A 134 4.85 4.58 -9.02
N GLN A 135 4.18 3.43 -9.02
CA GLN A 135 2.76 3.36 -8.75
C GLN A 135 2.41 3.83 -7.33
N ALA A 136 3.26 3.58 -6.32
CA ALA A 136 3.08 4.11 -4.97
C ALA A 136 3.13 5.65 -4.95
N ARG A 137 4.09 6.27 -5.66
CA ARG A 137 4.19 7.72 -5.81
C ARG A 137 2.97 8.32 -6.50
N GLU A 138 2.60 7.74 -7.64
CA GLU A 138 1.44 8.18 -8.43
C GLU A 138 0.15 8.13 -7.62
N ARG A 139 -0.05 7.07 -6.83
CA ARG A 139 -1.21 6.94 -5.95
C ARG A 139 -1.23 7.98 -4.85
N ALA A 140 -0.09 8.21 -4.19
CA ALA A 140 0.00 9.24 -3.16
C ALA A 140 -0.32 10.62 -3.73
N THR A 141 0.21 10.95 -4.92
CA THR A 141 -0.07 12.19 -5.64
C THR A 141 -1.55 12.29 -6.00
N THR A 142 -2.13 11.21 -6.53
CA THR A 142 -3.55 11.13 -6.89
C THR A 142 -4.44 11.32 -5.67
N TYR A 143 -4.16 10.64 -4.55
CA TYR A 143 -4.90 10.83 -3.30
C TYR A 143 -4.75 12.26 -2.78
N GLY A 144 -3.54 12.84 -2.86
CA GLY A 144 -3.31 14.25 -2.54
C GLY A 144 -4.24 15.18 -3.32
N ALA A 145 -4.40 14.95 -4.63
CA ALA A 145 -5.28 15.73 -5.50
C ALA A 145 -6.76 15.52 -5.15
N ILE A 146 -7.21 14.26 -4.95
CA ILE A 146 -8.60 13.91 -4.60
C ILE A 146 -9.02 14.58 -3.28
N PHE A 147 -8.17 14.53 -2.26
CA PHE A 147 -8.52 14.97 -0.90
C PHE A 147 -8.01 16.38 -0.55
N GLY A 148 -7.47 17.14 -1.51
CA GLY A 148 -6.93 18.48 -1.25
C GLY A 148 -5.71 18.46 -0.32
N LYS A 149 -4.88 17.40 -0.39
CA LYS A 149 -3.71 17.10 0.44
C LYS A 149 -2.41 17.06 -0.36
N GLN A 150 -2.29 17.94 -1.37
CA GLN A 150 -1.14 17.93 -2.28
C GLN A 150 0.19 18.14 -1.55
N ALA A 151 0.25 19.10 -0.62
CA ALA A 151 1.48 19.40 0.11
C ALA A 151 1.90 18.24 1.04
N GLU A 152 0.93 17.58 1.69
CA GLU A 152 1.19 16.41 2.52
C GLU A 152 1.62 15.22 1.66
N ALA A 153 1.04 15.04 0.48
CA ALA A 153 1.43 14.00 -0.46
C ALA A 153 2.85 14.22 -1.01
N GLU A 154 3.19 15.44 -1.42
CA GLU A 154 4.55 15.80 -1.86
C GLU A 154 5.59 15.51 -0.77
N LYS A 155 5.29 15.87 0.49
CA LYS A 155 6.14 15.58 1.63
C LYS A 155 6.31 14.07 1.85
N ALA A 156 5.21 13.31 1.83
CA ALA A 156 5.24 11.88 2.04
C ALA A 156 6.03 11.16 0.92
N VAL A 157 5.87 11.58 -0.33
CA VAL A 157 6.65 11.07 -1.47
C VAL A 157 8.14 11.39 -1.31
N ALA A 158 8.50 12.59 -0.86
CA ALA A 158 9.89 12.95 -0.64
C ALA A 158 10.56 12.11 0.48
N GLU A 159 9.82 11.80 1.55
CA GLU A 159 10.28 10.89 2.63
C GLU A 159 10.49 9.47 2.11
N PHE A 160 9.55 8.98 1.31
CA PHE A 160 9.63 7.68 0.63
C PHE A 160 10.84 7.60 -0.31
N ASP A 161 11.09 8.64 -1.12
CA ASP A 161 12.23 8.69 -2.04
C ASP A 161 13.56 8.70 -1.29
N ALA A 162 13.62 9.40 -0.16
CA ALA A 162 14.81 9.39 0.70
C ALA A 162 15.06 8.00 1.30
N ALA A 163 14.00 7.27 1.73
CA ALA A 163 14.13 5.91 2.21
C ALA A 163 14.61 4.94 1.11
N LEU A 164 14.05 5.08 -0.10
CA LEU A 164 14.48 4.30 -1.27
C LEU A 164 15.96 4.53 -1.58
N ALA A 165 16.40 5.79 -1.60
CA ALA A 165 17.80 6.13 -1.88
C ALA A 165 18.76 5.54 -0.83
N ARG A 166 18.40 5.57 0.45
CA ARG A 166 19.22 4.96 1.53
C ARG A 166 19.30 3.43 1.39
N ALA A 167 18.17 2.77 1.17
CA ALA A 167 18.15 1.32 0.97
C ALA A 167 18.96 0.90 -0.26
N LYS A 168 18.84 1.64 -1.38
CA LYS A 168 19.62 1.42 -2.59
C LYS A 168 21.13 1.58 -2.34
N ALA A 169 21.53 2.61 -1.62
CA ALA A 169 22.94 2.83 -1.27
C ALA A 169 23.49 1.70 -0.35
N ALA A 170 22.69 1.19 0.59
CA ALA A 170 23.07 0.11 1.49
C ALA A 170 23.30 -1.22 0.75
N VAL A 171 22.52 -1.48 -0.30
CA VAL A 171 22.56 -2.70 -1.11
C VAL A 171 23.73 -2.70 -2.12
N GLN A 172 24.19 -1.52 -2.54
CA GLN A 172 25.14 -1.39 -3.65
C GLN A 172 26.45 -2.15 -3.41
N GLY A 173 26.80 -3.06 -4.33
CA GLY A 173 28.04 -3.83 -4.28
C GLY A 173 28.08 -4.93 -3.22
N LYS A 174 26.96 -5.24 -2.58
CA LYS A 174 26.88 -6.25 -1.50
C LYS A 174 26.65 -7.69 -1.98
N GLY A 175 26.60 -7.95 -3.27
CA GLY A 175 26.38 -9.28 -3.83
C GLY A 175 24.98 -9.51 -4.37
N LYS A 176 24.57 -10.79 -4.47
CA LYS A 176 23.31 -11.22 -5.10
C LYS A 176 22.27 -11.64 -4.06
N GLY A 177 21.01 -11.24 -4.28
CA GLY A 177 19.89 -11.58 -3.40
C GLY A 177 18.96 -12.64 -3.99
N LEU A 178 18.35 -13.43 -3.11
CA LEU A 178 17.24 -14.31 -3.43
C LEU A 178 16.05 -13.96 -2.56
N ILE A 179 14.91 -13.66 -3.17
CA ILE A 179 13.66 -13.37 -2.48
C ILE A 179 12.88 -14.67 -2.32
N LEU A 180 12.59 -15.03 -1.08
CA LEU A 180 11.82 -16.23 -0.74
C LEU A 180 10.54 -15.85 0.03
N MET A 181 9.46 -16.57 -0.24
CA MET A 181 8.28 -16.57 0.61
C MET A 181 8.10 -17.97 1.19
N THR A 182 7.90 -18.04 2.51
CA THR A 182 7.46 -19.26 3.17
C THR A 182 5.94 -19.21 3.41
N ASN A 183 5.31 -20.37 3.36
CA ASN A 183 3.91 -20.57 3.72
C ASN A 183 3.81 -21.92 4.45
N GLY A 184 4.03 -21.90 5.77
CA GLY A 184 4.34 -23.10 6.52
C GLY A 184 5.59 -23.77 5.95
N PRO A 185 5.58 -25.08 5.67
CA PRO A 185 6.73 -25.80 5.13
C PRO A 185 7.03 -25.53 3.64
N LYS A 186 6.14 -24.83 2.94
CA LYS A 186 6.30 -24.54 1.50
C LYS A 186 7.16 -23.31 1.28
N ILE A 187 8.03 -23.37 0.26
CA ILE A 187 8.91 -22.26 -0.13
C ILE A 187 8.66 -21.91 -1.59
N THR A 188 8.65 -20.63 -1.86
CA THR A 188 8.47 -20.06 -3.19
C THR A 188 9.54 -19.00 -3.43
N ALA A 189 10.22 -19.05 -4.57
CA ALA A 189 11.17 -18.02 -4.99
C ALA A 189 10.50 -16.97 -5.88
N TYR A 190 10.99 -15.74 -5.81
CA TYR A 190 10.52 -14.61 -6.60
C TYR A 190 11.67 -13.96 -7.36
N GLY A 191 11.61 -14.02 -8.68
CA GLY A 191 12.59 -13.41 -9.58
C GLY A 191 12.31 -11.94 -9.86
N ILE A 192 13.17 -11.34 -10.69
CA ILE A 192 13.16 -9.91 -11.02
C ILE A 192 11.84 -9.43 -11.68
N ASP A 193 11.17 -10.29 -12.43
CA ASP A 193 9.92 -9.99 -13.14
C ASP A 193 8.66 -10.48 -12.41
N SER A 194 8.83 -10.96 -11.17
CA SER A 194 7.74 -11.38 -10.30
C SER A 194 7.13 -10.23 -9.51
N ARG A 195 6.05 -10.51 -8.79
CA ARG A 195 5.36 -9.57 -7.89
C ARG A 195 6.28 -8.84 -6.92
N PHE A 196 7.33 -9.49 -6.41
CA PHE A 196 8.27 -8.90 -5.46
C PHE A 196 9.60 -8.49 -6.11
N GLY A 197 9.72 -8.65 -7.41
CA GLY A 197 10.91 -8.30 -8.19
C GLY A 197 11.25 -6.82 -8.20
N TRP A 198 10.31 -5.95 -7.77
CA TRP A 198 10.57 -4.54 -7.59
C TRP A 198 11.76 -4.26 -6.66
N VAL A 199 12.03 -5.13 -5.68
CA VAL A 199 13.18 -5.02 -4.79
C VAL A 199 14.49 -5.11 -5.58
N HIS A 200 14.58 -6.06 -6.52
CA HIS A 200 15.74 -6.17 -7.41
C HIS A 200 15.89 -4.93 -8.29
N LYS A 201 14.80 -4.49 -8.93
CA LYS A 201 14.80 -3.36 -9.88
C LYS A 201 15.05 -2.01 -9.20
N ALA A 202 14.34 -1.73 -8.10
CA ALA A 202 14.40 -0.42 -7.45
C ALA A 202 15.70 -0.22 -6.65
N LEU A 203 16.27 -1.29 -6.10
CA LEU A 203 17.48 -1.21 -5.28
C LEU A 203 18.77 -1.57 -6.05
N ASP A 204 18.68 -1.93 -7.33
CA ASP A 204 19.78 -2.48 -8.13
C ASP A 204 20.44 -3.70 -7.43
N LEU A 205 19.65 -4.52 -6.74
CA LEU A 205 20.09 -5.76 -6.13
C LEU A 205 20.15 -6.87 -7.18
N PRO A 206 21.33 -7.36 -7.59
CA PRO A 206 21.39 -8.43 -8.57
C PRO A 206 20.66 -9.68 -8.06
N PRO A 207 19.85 -10.38 -8.88
CA PRO A 207 19.26 -11.65 -8.48
C PRO A 207 20.30 -12.75 -8.41
N ALA A 208 20.18 -13.65 -7.44
CA ALA A 208 21.06 -14.83 -7.33
C ALA A 208 20.76 -15.86 -8.41
N VAL A 209 19.50 -15.88 -8.90
CA VAL A 209 19.02 -16.73 -10.01
C VAL A 209 18.27 -15.85 -10.99
N GLU A 210 18.70 -15.83 -12.25
CA GLU A 210 18.10 -14.97 -13.29
C GLU A 210 16.79 -15.56 -13.84
N ASP A 211 16.72 -16.88 -13.97
CA ASP A 211 15.62 -17.60 -14.63
C ASP A 211 14.57 -18.13 -13.64
N VAL A 212 14.24 -17.36 -12.60
CA VAL A 212 13.07 -17.68 -11.75
C VAL A 212 11.80 -17.31 -12.48
N GLU A 213 10.82 -18.23 -12.52
CA GLU A 213 9.57 -18.03 -13.26
C GLU A 213 8.84 -16.75 -12.82
N ALA A 214 8.46 -15.91 -13.79
CA ALA A 214 7.75 -14.66 -13.60
C ALA A 214 6.25 -14.88 -13.30
N ALA A 215 5.93 -15.74 -12.32
CA ALA A 215 4.56 -16.00 -11.91
C ALA A 215 4.13 -15.06 -10.79
N THR A 216 2.86 -14.64 -10.79
CA THR A 216 2.28 -13.79 -9.72
C THR A 216 2.45 -14.41 -8.33
N HIS A 217 2.43 -15.75 -8.24
CA HIS A 217 2.58 -16.49 -6.99
C HIS A 217 3.99 -17.01 -6.77
N GLY A 218 4.94 -16.64 -7.65
CA GLY A 218 6.33 -17.09 -7.64
C GLY A 218 6.48 -18.55 -8.07
N GLU A 219 7.72 -19.04 -8.07
CA GLU A 219 8.09 -20.41 -8.42
C GLU A 219 8.25 -21.27 -7.16
N PRO A 220 7.48 -22.37 -6.99
CA PRO A 220 7.74 -23.32 -5.90
C PRO A 220 9.12 -23.93 -6.02
N VAL A 221 9.91 -23.86 -4.96
CA VAL A 221 11.29 -24.32 -4.97
C VAL A 221 11.59 -25.27 -3.80
N SER A 222 12.64 -26.08 -3.97
CA SER A 222 13.15 -26.97 -2.93
C SER A 222 14.33 -26.36 -2.17
N PHE A 223 14.76 -27.00 -1.09
CA PHE A 223 15.97 -26.62 -0.36
C PHE A 223 17.23 -26.81 -1.22
N GLU A 224 17.26 -27.82 -2.11
CA GLU A 224 18.35 -28.04 -3.06
C GLU A 224 18.49 -26.87 -4.04
N PHE A 225 17.38 -26.28 -4.48
CA PHE A 225 17.40 -25.07 -5.30
C PHE A 225 18.10 -23.92 -4.57
N ILE A 226 17.75 -23.68 -3.29
CA ILE A 226 18.35 -22.63 -2.47
C ILE A 226 19.85 -22.89 -2.28
N ALA A 227 20.22 -24.14 -1.96
CA ALA A 227 21.61 -24.55 -1.79
C ALA A 227 22.44 -24.36 -3.07
N LYS A 228 21.87 -24.74 -4.24
CA LYS A 228 22.52 -24.56 -5.55
C LYS A 228 22.66 -23.09 -5.93
N ALA A 229 21.63 -22.27 -5.66
CA ALA A 229 21.67 -20.82 -5.91
C ALA A 229 22.74 -20.14 -5.05
N SER A 230 22.96 -20.63 -3.84
CA SER A 230 23.90 -20.10 -2.84
C SER A 230 23.99 -18.57 -2.84
N PRO A 231 22.85 -17.87 -2.60
CA PRO A 231 22.81 -16.41 -2.65
C PRO A 231 23.72 -15.81 -1.59
N ASP A 232 24.18 -14.56 -1.83
CA ASP A 232 24.86 -13.78 -0.81
C ASP A 232 23.86 -13.29 0.25
N TRP A 233 22.61 -13.01 -0.16
CA TRP A 233 21.54 -12.52 0.70
C TRP A 233 20.25 -13.30 0.50
N LEU A 234 19.60 -13.62 1.61
CA LEU A 234 18.21 -14.11 1.62
C LEU A 234 17.29 -13.00 2.14
N LEU A 235 16.30 -12.60 1.33
CA LEU A 235 15.22 -11.72 1.73
C LEU A 235 13.97 -12.59 1.90
N VAL A 236 13.47 -12.71 3.11
CA VAL A 236 12.47 -13.72 3.46
C VAL A 236 11.18 -13.09 3.88
N LEU A 237 10.09 -13.46 3.21
CA LEU A 237 8.71 -13.14 3.54
C LEU A 237 8.03 -14.34 4.18
N ASP A 238 7.44 -14.16 5.35
CA ASP A 238 6.59 -15.14 6.01
C ASP A 238 5.11 -14.87 5.70
N ARG A 239 4.50 -15.66 4.82
CA ARG A 239 3.10 -15.46 4.45
C ARG A 239 2.15 -15.74 5.62
N ALA A 240 2.43 -16.75 6.44
CA ALA A 240 1.59 -17.05 7.60
C ALA A 240 1.56 -15.87 8.58
N ALA A 241 2.72 -15.29 8.88
CA ALA A 241 2.81 -14.09 9.70
C ALA A 241 2.08 -12.89 9.06
N ALA A 242 2.17 -12.72 7.72
CA ALA A 242 1.52 -11.62 7.01
C ALA A 242 -0.01 -11.62 7.13
N ILE A 243 -0.63 -12.81 7.22
CA ILE A 243 -2.08 -12.96 7.30
C ILE A 243 -2.58 -13.31 8.71
N GLY A 244 -1.68 -13.32 9.70
CA GLY A 244 -2.03 -13.68 11.08
C GLY A 244 -2.40 -15.16 11.27
N ALA A 245 -1.94 -16.04 10.37
CA ALA A 245 -2.16 -17.48 10.48
C ALA A 245 -1.16 -18.10 11.47
N ASN A 246 -1.65 -19.09 12.24
CA ASN A 246 -0.83 -19.84 13.18
C ASN A 246 -0.23 -21.07 12.49
N ASP A 247 0.87 -20.88 11.74
CA ASP A 247 1.57 -21.94 11.02
C ASP A 247 3.07 -21.88 11.33
N GLN A 248 3.87 -22.83 10.81
CA GLN A 248 5.32 -22.84 10.92
C GLN A 248 5.88 -21.53 10.36
N ASN A 249 6.65 -20.81 11.16
CA ASN A 249 7.24 -19.55 10.75
C ASN A 249 8.42 -19.75 9.79
N ALA A 250 8.78 -18.69 9.07
CA ALA A 250 9.85 -18.72 8.08
C ALA A 250 11.20 -19.17 8.64
N LYS A 251 11.53 -18.75 9.86
CA LYS A 251 12.79 -19.13 10.49
C LYS A 251 12.87 -20.63 10.73
N ALA A 252 11.81 -21.24 11.24
CA ALA A 252 11.72 -22.68 11.45
C ALA A 252 11.69 -23.46 10.13
N THR A 253 11.08 -22.91 9.07
CA THR A 253 11.06 -23.53 7.74
C THR A 253 12.46 -23.55 7.11
N LEU A 254 13.23 -22.46 7.24
CA LEU A 254 14.56 -22.32 6.67
C LEU A 254 15.66 -22.91 7.54
N ASP A 255 15.37 -23.40 8.75
CA ASP A 255 16.30 -24.15 9.59
C ASP A 255 16.50 -25.56 9.01
N ASN A 256 17.30 -25.64 7.96
CA ASN A 256 17.53 -26.82 7.14
C ASN A 256 19.01 -26.94 6.79
N ALA A 257 19.57 -28.18 6.81
CA ALA A 257 20.98 -28.43 6.56
C ALA A 257 21.45 -27.89 5.18
N LEU A 258 20.61 -27.96 4.14
CA LEU A 258 20.97 -27.46 2.81
C LEU A 258 21.00 -25.93 2.78
N VAL A 259 20.07 -25.27 3.46
CA VAL A 259 20.07 -23.80 3.58
C VAL A 259 21.27 -23.33 4.40
N ALA A 260 21.62 -24.07 5.44
CA ALA A 260 22.75 -23.77 6.30
C ALA A 260 24.13 -23.79 5.56
N GLU A 261 24.19 -24.44 4.41
CA GLU A 261 25.41 -24.46 3.58
C GLU A 261 25.55 -23.23 2.67
N THR A 262 24.51 -22.43 2.50
CA THR A 262 24.54 -21.24 1.63
C THR A 262 25.41 -20.12 2.18
N THR A 263 25.93 -19.27 1.31
CA THR A 263 26.70 -18.07 1.67
C THR A 263 25.90 -17.18 2.62
N ALA A 264 24.67 -16.90 2.27
CA ALA A 264 23.77 -16.04 3.07
C ALA A 264 23.62 -16.54 4.52
N TRP A 265 23.36 -17.84 4.70
CA TRP A 265 23.16 -18.40 6.04
C TRP A 265 24.42 -18.38 6.88
N LYS A 266 25.55 -18.82 6.30
CA LYS A 266 26.87 -18.84 6.98
C LYS A 266 27.33 -17.46 7.42
N SER A 267 26.99 -16.44 6.64
CA SER A 267 27.35 -15.04 6.91
C SER A 267 26.31 -14.30 7.75
N GLY A 268 25.20 -14.94 8.14
CA GLY A 268 24.11 -14.28 8.84
C GLY A 268 23.36 -13.25 7.99
N GLN A 269 23.46 -13.32 6.67
CA GLN A 269 22.87 -12.40 5.70
C GLN A 269 21.46 -12.85 5.30
N VAL A 270 20.61 -13.04 6.31
CA VAL A 270 19.19 -13.41 6.15
C VAL A 270 18.32 -12.30 6.72
N ILE A 271 17.59 -11.62 5.87
CA ILE A 271 16.69 -10.50 6.23
C ILE A 271 15.25 -11.00 6.22
N TYR A 272 14.61 -11.04 7.38
CA TYR A 272 13.18 -11.30 7.49
C TYR A 272 12.43 -9.98 7.31
N LEU A 273 11.68 -9.87 6.23
CA LEU A 273 10.95 -8.66 5.86
C LEU A 273 9.70 -8.50 6.74
N PRO A 274 9.24 -7.25 7.00
CA PRO A 274 7.97 -7.01 7.69
C PRO A 274 6.83 -7.53 6.82
N SER A 275 6.32 -8.70 7.19
CA SER A 275 5.54 -9.57 6.30
C SER A 275 4.21 -8.95 5.87
N ALA A 276 3.49 -8.29 6.78
CA ALA A 276 2.23 -7.64 6.43
C ALA A 276 2.43 -6.43 5.52
N ASP A 277 3.47 -5.62 5.75
CA ASP A 277 3.83 -4.50 4.88
C ASP A 277 4.17 -4.96 3.47
N PHE A 278 5.00 -6.00 3.37
CA PHE A 278 5.49 -6.49 2.08
C PHE A 278 4.45 -7.28 1.29
N TYR A 279 3.53 -8.00 1.98
CA TYR A 279 2.55 -8.89 1.34
C TYR A 279 1.15 -8.30 1.23
N ILE A 280 0.65 -7.64 2.28
CA ILE A 280 -0.73 -7.14 2.33
C ILE A 280 -0.79 -5.69 1.85
N ALA A 281 0.12 -4.84 2.33
CA ALA A 281 0.16 -3.40 2.07
C ALA A 281 1.22 -3.02 1.02
N ALA A 282 1.59 -3.95 0.12
CA ALA A 282 2.57 -3.67 -0.93
C ALA A 282 2.19 -2.41 -1.72
N GLY A 283 3.09 -1.45 -1.78
CA GLY A 283 2.89 -0.15 -2.43
C GLY A 283 2.17 0.91 -1.59
N GLY A 284 1.79 0.62 -0.35
CA GLY A 284 1.52 1.67 0.63
C GLY A 284 2.81 2.43 0.95
N LEU A 285 2.76 3.77 1.03
CA LEU A 285 3.98 4.56 1.20
C LEU A 285 4.75 4.20 2.47
N LYS A 286 4.10 4.25 3.63
CA LYS A 286 4.76 3.97 4.91
C LYS A 286 5.06 2.49 5.09
N ALA A 287 4.21 1.60 4.57
CA ALA A 287 4.47 0.17 4.54
C ALA A 287 5.73 -0.14 3.74
N THR A 288 5.88 0.45 2.54
CA THR A 288 7.08 0.26 1.72
C THR A 288 8.31 0.91 2.36
N GLU A 289 8.20 2.08 3.00
CA GLU A 289 9.30 2.68 3.77
C GLU A 289 9.80 1.75 4.89
N ARG A 290 8.90 1.05 5.62
CA ARG A 290 9.28 0.08 6.65
C ARG A 290 10.04 -1.12 6.06
N VAL A 291 9.61 -1.59 4.89
CA VAL A 291 10.33 -2.63 4.14
C VAL A 291 11.73 -2.15 3.75
N LEU A 292 11.84 -0.95 3.17
CA LEU A 292 13.11 -0.35 2.76
C LEU A 292 14.04 -0.13 3.96
N ALA A 293 13.53 0.34 5.09
CA ALA A 293 14.30 0.51 6.32
C ALA A 293 14.83 -0.83 6.87
N THR A 294 14.03 -1.90 6.77
CA THR A 294 14.46 -3.24 7.18
C THR A 294 15.58 -3.76 6.27
N ILE A 295 15.48 -3.53 4.96
CA ILE A 295 16.53 -3.89 3.99
C ILE A 295 17.79 -3.06 4.28
N GLU A 296 17.68 -1.73 4.40
CA GLU A 296 18.80 -0.83 4.73
C GLU A 296 19.54 -1.30 5.99
N ALA A 297 18.80 -1.58 7.06
CA ALA A 297 19.38 -2.05 8.33
C ALA A 297 20.11 -3.40 8.18
N GLY A 298 19.49 -4.36 7.48
CA GLY A 298 20.06 -5.68 7.26
C GLY A 298 21.38 -5.62 6.48
N PHE A 299 21.41 -4.90 5.37
CA PHE A 299 22.62 -4.74 4.55
C PHE A 299 23.72 -3.90 5.23
N SER A 300 23.35 -3.01 6.14
CA SER A 300 24.30 -2.17 6.89
C SER A 300 24.90 -2.89 8.10
N ALA A 301 24.20 -3.85 8.71
CA ALA A 301 24.68 -4.58 9.87
C ALA A 301 25.79 -5.60 9.55
N SER A 302 25.89 -6.03 8.29
CA SER A 302 26.84 -7.02 7.80
C SER A 302 28.11 -6.34 7.22
N GLN A 303 28.85 -5.62 8.09
CA GLN A 303 30.17 -5.04 7.75
C GLN A 303 31.29 -5.82 8.43
#